data_f5427a644887c0bb6a2a44d9e43e58cb
#
_entry.id   f5427a644887c0bb6a2a44d9e43e58cb
#
_cell.length_a   1.000
_cell.length_b   1.000
_cell.length_c   1.000
_cell.angle_alpha   90.00
_cell.angle_beta   90.00
_cell.angle_gamma   90.00
#
_symmetry.space_group_name_H-M   'P 1'
#
loop_
_entity.id
_entity.type
_entity.pdbx_description
1 polymer ?
#
loop_
_entity_poly.entity_id
_entity_poly.type
_entity_poly.pdbx_seq_one_letter_code
_entity_poly.pdbx_strand_id
1 'polypeptide(L)'
;MVLCLKKKTEVKKVLEIGLGTNNENVISNMGKYGKPGASIKAFKEFFSNANIYGADIDKEILFKEDRINTFYVDQTNIYTLNGLFKKIGKNFDLIIDDGLHASNANINVILSSLKFVKKNGYLIIEDIPFKAKHIWEVVSSILSTKHKTTLVKTKQCFVFIIKKN
;
A
#
# COMPACT_ATOMS: atom_id res chain seq x y z
N MET A 1 -6.54 -15.30 -3.01
CA MET A 1 -5.89 -14.96 -4.29
C MET A 1 -4.39 -15.24 -4.15
N VAL A 2 -3.84 -16.16 -4.91
CA VAL A 2 -2.38 -16.36 -4.94
C VAL A 2 -1.84 -15.31 -5.93
N LEU A 3 -1.35 -14.18 -5.42
CA LEU A 3 -0.46 -13.36 -6.19
C LEU A 3 0.72 -14.26 -6.58
N CYS A 4 0.96 -14.45 -7.88
CA CYS A 4 2.22 -15.03 -8.37
C CYS A 4 3.35 -14.02 -8.11
N LEU A 5 3.55 -13.71 -6.83
CA LEU A 5 4.79 -13.12 -6.39
C LEU A 5 5.89 -14.11 -6.77
N LYS A 6 7.02 -13.59 -7.20
CA LYS A 6 8.28 -14.34 -7.29
C LYS A 6 8.47 -15.18 -6.03
N LYS A 7 9.35 -16.16 -6.06
CA LYS A 7 9.72 -16.91 -4.84
C LYS A 7 9.91 -15.91 -3.70
N LYS A 8 9.40 -16.20 -2.51
CA LYS A 8 9.44 -15.32 -1.32
C LYS A 8 10.82 -14.68 -1.08
N THR A 9 11.88 -15.44 -1.38
CA THR A 9 13.29 -15.03 -1.24
C THR A 9 13.75 -14.01 -2.29
N GLU A 10 13.01 -13.82 -3.38
CA GLU A 10 13.34 -12.89 -4.46
C GLU A 10 12.75 -11.49 -4.23
N VAL A 11 11.78 -11.37 -3.33
CA VAL A 11 11.22 -10.06 -2.92
C VAL A 11 12.25 -9.35 -2.06
N LYS A 12 12.58 -8.11 -2.42
CA LYS A 12 13.63 -7.32 -1.77
C LYS A 12 13.12 -6.04 -1.13
N LYS A 13 11.97 -5.53 -1.57
CA LYS A 13 11.49 -4.24 -1.12
C LYS A 13 9.96 -4.17 -1.13
N VAL A 14 9.37 -3.96 0.05
CA VAL A 14 7.93 -3.88 0.27
C VAL A 14 7.60 -2.57 0.99
N LEU A 15 6.53 -1.92 0.60
CA LEU A 15 5.96 -0.76 1.29
C LEU A 15 4.49 -1.02 1.56
N GLU A 16 4.05 -0.71 2.78
CA GLU A 16 2.64 -0.60 3.14
C GLU A 16 2.35 0.84 3.60
N ILE A 17 1.28 1.41 3.10
CA ILE A 17 0.73 2.71 3.51
C ILE A 17 -0.58 2.46 4.23
N GLY A 18 -0.68 2.89 5.49
CA GLY A 18 -1.70 2.47 6.45
C GLY A 18 -1.16 1.31 7.30
N LEU A 19 -0.72 1.62 8.52
CA LEU A 19 -0.20 0.62 9.48
C LEU A 19 -1.26 0.23 10.52
N GLY A 20 -2.40 0.92 10.45
CA GLY A 20 -3.48 0.84 11.41
C GLY A 20 -3.11 1.47 12.76
N THR A 21 -3.93 2.37 13.24
CA THR A 21 -3.75 3.02 14.54
C THR A 21 -4.91 2.71 15.47
N ASN A 22 -4.69 2.84 16.79
CA ASN A 22 -5.74 2.79 17.80
C ASN A 22 -6.25 4.18 18.17
N ASN A 23 -5.69 5.25 17.59
CA ASN A 23 -6.08 6.62 17.86
C ASN A 23 -7.47 6.91 17.28
N GLU A 24 -8.46 7.13 18.16
CA GLU A 24 -9.86 7.36 17.79
C GLU A 24 -10.07 8.63 16.95
N ASN A 25 -9.11 9.56 16.97
CA ASN A 25 -9.16 10.77 16.14
C ASN A 25 -8.74 10.53 14.68
N VAL A 26 -8.24 9.34 14.35
CA VAL A 26 -7.90 8.94 12.98
C VAL A 26 -9.10 8.20 12.37
N ILE A 27 -9.59 8.69 11.22
CA ILE A 27 -10.82 8.18 10.59
C ILE A 27 -10.76 6.66 10.29
N SER A 28 -9.60 6.17 9.83
CA SER A 28 -9.37 4.77 9.49
C SER A 28 -8.69 3.98 10.63
N ASN A 29 -9.01 4.29 11.90
CA ASN A 29 -8.43 3.57 13.02
C ASN A 29 -8.98 2.13 13.13
N MET A 30 -8.17 1.24 13.69
CA MET A 30 -8.52 -0.18 13.90
C MET A 30 -9.25 -0.44 15.21
N GLY A 31 -9.64 0.61 15.96
CA GLY A 31 -10.18 0.49 17.30
C GLY A 31 -9.17 -0.01 18.34
N LYS A 32 -9.59 -0.09 19.59
CA LYS A 32 -8.70 -0.34 20.75
C LYS A 32 -8.00 -1.71 20.78
N TYR A 33 -8.47 -2.67 20.01
CA TYR A 33 -7.88 -4.02 19.97
C TYR A 33 -6.97 -4.23 18.76
N GLY A 34 -6.86 -3.25 17.87
CA GLY A 34 -5.95 -3.30 16.74
C GLY A 34 -4.48 -3.39 17.20
N LYS A 35 -3.63 -3.92 16.33
CA LYS A 35 -2.19 -4.05 16.58
C LYS A 35 -1.43 -3.28 15.50
N PRO A 36 -1.12 -1.99 15.72
CA PRO A 36 -0.42 -1.17 14.73
C PRO A 36 0.86 -1.84 14.23
N GLY A 37 1.05 -1.85 12.91
CA GLY A 37 2.21 -2.44 12.27
C GLY A 37 2.30 -3.97 12.27
N ALA A 38 1.24 -4.69 12.65
CA ALA A 38 1.25 -6.15 12.65
C ALA A 38 1.49 -6.74 11.25
N SER A 39 0.90 -6.14 10.23
CA SER A 39 1.05 -6.55 8.82
C SER A 39 2.51 -6.46 8.35
N ILE A 40 3.18 -5.33 8.58
CA ILE A 40 4.59 -5.16 8.16
C ILE A 40 5.55 -6.08 8.93
N LYS A 41 5.23 -6.44 10.17
CA LYS A 41 5.97 -7.48 10.90
C LYS A 41 5.77 -8.85 10.26
N ALA A 42 4.54 -9.19 9.89
CA ALA A 42 4.26 -10.42 9.15
C ALA A 42 4.96 -10.45 7.78
N PHE A 43 5.02 -9.32 7.05
CA PHE A 43 5.79 -9.24 5.80
C PHE A 43 7.28 -9.44 6.01
N LYS A 44 7.87 -8.92 7.10
CA LYS A 44 9.27 -9.15 7.46
C LYS A 44 9.58 -10.65 7.62
N GLU A 45 8.69 -11.38 8.30
CA GLU A 45 8.84 -12.83 8.48
C GLU A 45 8.62 -13.58 7.17
N PHE A 46 7.60 -13.20 6.40
CA PHE A 46 7.25 -13.86 5.16
C PHE A 46 8.29 -13.65 4.04
N PHE A 47 8.84 -12.44 3.92
CA PHE A 47 9.85 -12.04 2.94
C PHE A 47 11.22 -11.91 3.60
N SER A 48 11.86 -13.04 3.88
CA SER A 48 13.09 -13.14 4.68
C SER A 48 14.25 -12.24 4.21
N ASN A 49 14.26 -11.88 2.92
CA ASN A 49 15.32 -11.07 2.29
C ASN A 49 14.88 -9.65 1.92
N ALA A 50 13.70 -9.20 2.38
CA ALA A 50 13.17 -7.90 2.04
C ALA A 50 13.43 -6.85 3.12
N ASN A 51 13.68 -5.61 2.67
CA ASN A 51 13.50 -4.43 3.49
C ASN A 51 12.02 -4.02 3.42
N ILE A 52 11.42 -3.86 4.58
CA ILE A 52 10.02 -3.50 4.75
C ILE A 52 9.92 -2.04 5.15
N TYR A 53 9.08 -1.33 4.48
CA TYR A 53 8.77 0.07 4.74
C TYR A 53 7.30 0.18 5.12
N GLY A 54 7.01 1.01 6.11
CA GLY A 54 5.65 1.33 6.49
C GLY A 54 5.44 2.85 6.49
N ALA A 55 4.23 3.29 6.25
CA ALA A 55 3.89 4.69 6.35
C ALA A 55 2.48 4.87 6.95
N ASP A 56 2.33 5.86 7.82
CA ASP A 56 1.05 6.16 8.45
C ASP A 56 0.92 7.65 8.75
N ILE A 57 -0.31 8.13 8.91
CA ILE A 57 -0.63 9.49 9.34
C ILE A 57 -0.39 9.67 10.85
N ASP A 58 -0.54 8.61 11.62
CA ASP A 58 -0.31 8.63 13.06
C ASP A 58 1.18 8.46 13.38
N LYS A 59 1.78 9.53 13.88
CA LYS A 59 3.21 9.53 14.22
C LYS A 59 3.53 8.69 15.46
N GLU A 60 2.56 8.47 16.35
CA GLU A 60 2.73 7.75 17.60
C GLU A 60 3.02 6.25 17.40
N ILE A 61 2.56 5.69 16.26
CA ILE A 61 2.75 4.28 15.94
C ILE A 61 3.97 4.01 15.07
N LEU A 62 4.74 5.05 14.73
CA LEU A 62 5.92 4.89 13.89
C LEU A 62 7.08 4.30 14.68
N PHE A 63 7.79 3.36 14.07
CA PHE A 63 8.91 2.69 14.69
C PHE A 63 10.00 2.32 13.67
N LYS A 64 11.14 1.90 14.20
CA LYS A 64 12.24 1.34 13.41
C LYS A 64 12.77 0.10 14.11
N GLU A 65 12.96 -0.97 13.36
CA GLU A 65 13.63 -2.18 13.80
C GLU A 65 14.41 -2.83 12.64
N ASP A 66 15.09 -3.93 12.89
CA ASP A 66 15.82 -4.63 11.84
C ASP A 66 14.92 -4.90 10.63
N ARG A 67 15.37 -4.49 9.44
CA ARG A 67 14.67 -4.56 8.16
C ARG A 67 13.30 -3.85 8.08
N ILE A 68 12.82 -3.15 9.13
CA ILE A 68 11.60 -2.34 9.10
C ILE A 68 11.95 -0.88 9.37
N ASN A 69 11.44 0.02 8.52
CA ASN A 69 11.49 1.45 8.73
C ASN A 69 10.12 2.07 8.45
N THR A 70 9.60 2.86 9.38
CA THR A 70 8.30 3.52 9.22
C THR A 70 8.43 5.04 9.11
N PHE A 71 7.45 5.68 8.43
CA PHE A 71 7.51 7.08 8.06
C PHE A 71 6.12 7.73 8.19
N TYR A 72 6.12 9.03 8.47
CA TYR A 72 4.90 9.81 8.41
C TYR A 72 4.46 10.06 6.97
N VAL A 73 3.19 9.81 6.68
CA VAL A 73 2.53 10.15 5.40
C VAL A 73 1.06 10.49 5.65
N ASP A 74 0.62 11.59 5.08
CA ASP A 74 -0.78 11.90 4.87
C ASP A 74 -1.13 11.60 3.41
N GLN A 75 -1.97 10.59 3.15
CA GLN A 75 -2.38 10.17 1.81
C GLN A 75 -3.19 11.22 1.06
N THR A 76 -3.81 12.16 1.76
CA THR A 76 -4.54 13.28 1.14
C THR A 76 -3.60 14.36 0.62
N ASN A 77 -2.35 14.36 1.08
CA ASN A 77 -1.33 15.33 0.72
C ASN A 77 -0.22 14.68 -0.14
N ILE A 78 -0.28 14.91 -1.44
CA ILE A 78 0.67 14.35 -2.41
C ILE A 78 2.13 14.73 -2.14
N TYR A 79 2.39 15.85 -1.46
CA TYR A 79 3.75 16.28 -1.12
C TYR A 79 4.38 15.35 -0.07
N THR A 80 3.61 14.84 0.90
CA THR A 80 4.10 13.88 1.90
C THR A 80 4.44 12.56 1.25
N LEU A 81 3.58 12.06 0.33
CA LEU A 81 3.84 10.87 -0.47
C LEU A 81 5.11 11.01 -1.31
N ASN A 82 5.25 12.10 -2.06
CA ASN A 82 6.44 12.37 -2.85
C ASN A 82 7.70 12.49 -1.97
N GLY A 83 7.59 13.09 -0.79
CA GLY A 83 8.65 13.18 0.21
C GLY A 83 9.09 11.80 0.71
N LEU A 84 8.14 10.88 0.95
CA LEU A 84 8.43 9.50 1.30
C LEU A 84 9.31 8.84 0.22
N PHE A 85 8.88 8.85 -1.04
CA PHE A 85 9.62 8.18 -2.12
C PHE A 85 10.99 8.80 -2.41
N LYS A 86 11.20 10.09 -2.15
CA LYS A 86 12.54 10.71 -2.18
C LYS A 86 13.47 10.09 -1.14
N LYS A 87 12.96 9.74 0.04
CA LYS A 87 13.74 9.13 1.14
C LYS A 87 14.01 7.65 0.92
N ILE A 88 12.98 6.90 0.52
CA ILE A 88 13.08 5.43 0.45
C ILE A 88 13.43 4.90 -0.95
N GLY A 89 13.44 5.77 -1.97
CA GLY A 89 13.90 5.45 -3.34
C GLY A 89 12.90 4.59 -4.12
N LYS A 90 13.39 3.79 -5.05
CA LYS A 90 12.63 3.06 -6.08
C LYS A 90 12.83 1.55 -6.02
N ASN A 91 12.26 0.85 -7.02
CA ASN A 91 12.37 -0.60 -7.25
C ASN A 91 11.63 -1.44 -6.21
N PHE A 92 10.44 -1.03 -5.83
CA PHE A 92 9.57 -1.83 -4.97
C PHE A 92 9.03 -3.06 -5.72
N ASP A 93 9.12 -4.21 -5.09
CA ASP A 93 8.47 -5.45 -5.54
C ASP A 93 6.98 -5.39 -5.30
N LEU A 94 6.59 -4.79 -4.17
CA LEU A 94 5.22 -4.69 -3.71
C LEU A 94 5.03 -3.36 -2.98
N ILE A 95 3.97 -2.64 -3.36
CA ILE A 95 3.43 -1.51 -2.60
C ILE A 95 1.96 -1.84 -2.30
N ILE A 96 1.55 -1.66 -1.05
CA ILE A 96 0.17 -1.86 -0.59
C ILE A 96 -0.34 -0.54 -0.04
N ASP A 97 -1.55 -0.17 -0.38
CA ASP A 97 -2.32 0.92 0.20
C ASP A 97 -3.51 0.33 0.95
N ASP A 98 -3.40 0.37 2.27
CA ASP A 98 -4.39 -0.11 3.25
C ASP A 98 -4.70 0.98 4.31
N GLY A 99 -4.80 2.23 3.85
CA GLY A 99 -4.88 3.39 4.75
C GLY A 99 -6.27 4.00 4.88
N LEU A 100 -6.53 5.14 4.23
CA LEU A 100 -7.77 5.91 4.41
C LEU A 100 -9.00 5.31 3.69
N HIS A 101 -8.82 4.41 2.74
CA HIS A 101 -9.87 3.78 1.91
C HIS A 101 -10.79 4.77 1.15
N ALA A 102 -10.33 6.01 0.95
CA ALA A 102 -11.01 7.03 0.19
C ALA A 102 -10.42 7.12 -1.23
N SER A 103 -11.28 7.14 -2.26
CA SER A 103 -10.83 7.08 -3.65
C SER A 103 -9.82 8.17 -4.03
N ASN A 104 -9.96 9.39 -3.51
CA ASN A 104 -9.01 10.48 -3.75
C ASN A 104 -7.63 10.18 -3.13
N ALA A 105 -7.58 9.66 -1.90
CA ALA A 105 -6.35 9.28 -1.21
C ALA A 105 -5.66 8.11 -1.94
N ASN A 106 -6.41 7.08 -2.30
CA ASN A 106 -5.90 5.93 -3.06
C ASN A 106 -5.34 6.35 -4.44
N ILE A 107 -6.02 7.28 -5.16
CA ILE A 107 -5.55 7.81 -6.44
C ILE A 107 -4.23 8.58 -6.23
N ASN A 108 -4.10 9.39 -5.17
CA ASN A 108 -2.84 10.05 -4.83
C ASN A 108 -1.71 9.04 -4.62
N VAL A 109 -2.00 7.91 -3.96
CA VAL A 109 -1.01 6.83 -3.80
C VAL A 109 -0.61 6.27 -5.16
N ILE A 110 -1.55 5.97 -6.05
CA ILE A 110 -1.23 5.47 -7.40
C ILE A 110 -0.34 6.46 -8.15
N LEU A 111 -0.72 7.73 -8.21
CA LEU A 111 0.01 8.78 -8.93
C LEU A 111 1.42 8.99 -8.38
N SER A 112 1.59 8.90 -7.07
CA SER A 112 2.87 9.09 -6.41
C SER A 112 3.78 7.87 -6.51
N SER A 113 3.22 6.65 -6.40
CA SER A 113 3.98 5.42 -6.14
C SER A 113 4.25 4.55 -7.37
N LEU A 114 3.35 4.52 -8.37
CA LEU A 114 3.43 3.54 -9.47
C LEU A 114 4.76 3.60 -10.25
N LYS A 115 5.34 4.78 -10.40
CA LYS A 115 6.66 4.95 -11.05
C LYS A 115 7.81 4.28 -10.28
N PHE A 116 7.66 4.11 -8.96
CA PHE A 116 8.68 3.52 -8.09
C PHE A 116 8.55 2.00 -7.93
N VAL A 117 7.42 1.43 -8.35
CA VAL A 117 7.28 -0.03 -8.49
C VAL A 117 8.21 -0.49 -9.61
N LYS A 118 8.90 -1.61 -9.44
CA LYS A 118 9.75 -2.18 -10.49
C LYS A 118 8.94 -2.87 -11.58
N LYS A 119 9.55 -3.14 -12.70
CA LYS A 119 8.97 -3.98 -13.76
C LYS A 119 8.55 -5.33 -13.19
N ASN A 120 7.33 -5.80 -13.51
CA ASN A 120 6.67 -6.98 -12.94
C ASN A 120 6.39 -6.93 -11.43
N GLY A 121 6.59 -5.77 -10.77
CA GLY A 121 6.15 -5.54 -9.40
C GLY A 121 4.67 -5.18 -9.33
N TYR A 122 4.16 -5.05 -8.12
CA TYR A 122 2.74 -4.85 -7.86
C TYR A 122 2.49 -3.60 -7.01
N LEU A 123 1.42 -2.89 -7.33
CA LEU A 123 0.75 -1.93 -6.47
C LEU A 123 -0.65 -2.44 -6.20
N ILE A 124 -1.04 -2.53 -4.94
CA ILE A 124 -2.33 -3.06 -4.49
C ILE A 124 -3.02 -1.97 -3.68
N ILE A 125 -4.30 -1.75 -3.95
CA ILE A 125 -5.18 -0.89 -3.17
C ILE A 125 -6.22 -1.79 -2.52
N GLU A 126 -6.28 -1.78 -1.20
CA GLU A 126 -7.17 -2.60 -0.40
C GLU A 126 -8.43 -1.85 0.03
N ASP A 127 -9.41 -2.57 0.52
CA ASP A 127 -10.64 -2.11 1.15
C ASP A 127 -11.42 -1.02 0.42
N ILE A 128 -11.50 -1.14 -0.91
CA ILE A 128 -12.27 -0.24 -1.76
C ILE A 128 -13.78 -0.48 -1.54
N PRO A 129 -14.55 0.52 -1.09
CA PRO A 129 -15.97 0.36 -0.87
C PRO A 129 -16.74 0.01 -2.16
N PHE A 130 -17.77 -0.85 -2.07
CA PHE A 130 -18.55 -1.26 -3.24
C PHE A 130 -19.15 -0.10 -4.01
N LYS A 131 -19.55 0.98 -3.31
CA LYS A 131 -20.08 2.20 -3.93
C LYS A 131 -19.08 2.93 -4.84
N ALA A 132 -17.77 2.70 -4.66
CA ALA A 132 -16.72 3.31 -5.47
C ALA A 132 -16.41 2.53 -6.76
N LYS A 133 -17.10 1.42 -7.05
CA LYS A 133 -16.84 0.53 -8.19
C LYS A 133 -16.60 1.28 -9.50
N HIS A 134 -17.49 2.18 -9.87
CA HIS A 134 -17.41 2.89 -11.16
C HIS A 134 -16.15 3.77 -11.29
N ILE A 135 -15.68 4.37 -10.18
CA ILE A 135 -14.41 5.12 -10.17
C ILE A 135 -13.27 4.17 -10.54
N TRP A 136 -13.25 2.99 -9.95
CA TRP A 136 -12.17 2.00 -10.16
C TRP A 136 -12.24 1.32 -11.51
N GLU A 137 -13.41 1.19 -12.12
CA GLU A 137 -13.57 0.76 -13.51
C GLU A 137 -12.93 1.78 -14.47
N VAL A 138 -13.13 3.09 -14.24
CA VAL A 138 -12.49 4.16 -15.02
C VAL A 138 -10.97 4.16 -14.82
N VAL A 139 -10.50 4.11 -13.56
CA VAL A 139 -9.07 4.03 -13.24
C VAL A 139 -8.42 2.81 -13.90
N SER A 140 -9.10 1.67 -13.85
CA SER A 140 -8.65 0.44 -14.51
C SER A 140 -8.54 0.60 -16.03
N SER A 141 -9.54 1.21 -16.67
CA SER A 141 -9.53 1.46 -18.11
C SER A 141 -8.33 2.31 -18.53
N ILE A 142 -8.05 3.39 -17.79
CA ILE A 142 -6.91 4.27 -18.07
C ILE A 142 -5.58 3.54 -17.90
N LEU A 143 -5.41 2.83 -16.79
CA LEU A 143 -4.14 2.16 -16.44
C LEU A 143 -3.88 0.91 -17.29
N SER A 144 -4.92 0.22 -17.75
CA SER A 144 -4.81 -0.98 -18.57
C SER A 144 -4.14 -0.74 -19.95
N THR A 145 -4.04 0.51 -20.38
CA THR A 145 -3.31 0.89 -21.58
C THR A 145 -1.79 0.65 -21.48
N LYS A 146 -1.27 0.62 -20.24
CA LYS A 146 0.18 0.49 -19.98
C LYS A 146 0.54 -0.62 -19.00
N HIS A 147 -0.41 -1.06 -18.17
CA HIS A 147 -0.18 -2.00 -17.08
C HIS A 147 -1.28 -3.07 -17.05
N LYS A 148 -1.02 -4.19 -16.43
CA LYS A 148 -2.07 -5.19 -16.18
C LYS A 148 -2.82 -4.81 -14.92
N THR A 149 -4.14 -4.58 -15.04
CA THR A 149 -5.02 -4.23 -13.91
C THR A 149 -6.02 -5.34 -13.63
N THR A 150 -6.43 -5.46 -12.38
CA THR A 150 -7.47 -6.41 -11.95
C THR A 150 -8.23 -5.82 -10.78
N LEU A 151 -9.55 -5.75 -10.88
CA LEU A 151 -10.45 -5.39 -9.77
C LEU A 151 -11.07 -6.68 -9.23
N VAL A 152 -10.66 -7.08 -8.04
CA VAL A 152 -11.13 -8.30 -7.37
C VAL A 152 -12.24 -7.97 -6.41
N LYS A 153 -13.41 -8.61 -6.55
CA LYS A 153 -14.49 -8.49 -5.58
C LYS A 153 -14.29 -9.50 -4.44
N THR A 154 -14.29 -9.03 -3.21
CA THR A 154 -14.33 -9.85 -1.99
C THR A 154 -15.77 -9.89 -1.43
N LYS A 155 -15.95 -10.45 -0.25
CA LYS A 155 -17.24 -10.42 0.46
C LYS A 155 -17.59 -9.01 0.98
N GLN A 156 -16.60 -8.16 1.29
CA GLN A 156 -16.79 -6.90 2.01
C GLN A 156 -16.41 -5.66 1.18
N CYS A 157 -15.52 -5.80 0.21
CA CYS A 157 -14.91 -4.70 -0.52
C CYS A 157 -14.42 -5.12 -1.90
N PHE A 158 -13.80 -4.21 -2.65
CA PHE A 158 -12.92 -4.55 -3.76
C PHE A 158 -11.45 -4.38 -3.37
N VAL A 159 -10.59 -5.13 -4.05
CA VAL A 159 -9.14 -4.96 -4.07
C VAL A 159 -8.73 -4.65 -5.50
N PHE A 160 -7.98 -3.58 -5.71
CA PHE A 160 -7.48 -3.21 -7.03
C PHE A 160 -5.99 -3.49 -7.13
N ILE A 161 -5.62 -4.26 -8.14
CA ILE A 161 -4.26 -4.74 -8.34
C ILE A 161 -3.71 -4.19 -9.65
N ILE A 162 -2.54 -3.58 -9.59
CA ILE A 162 -1.78 -3.11 -10.74
C ILE A 162 -0.47 -3.91 -10.80
N LYS A 163 -0.26 -4.68 -11.86
CA LYS A 163 1.05 -5.25 -12.18
C LYS A 163 1.73 -4.34 -13.20
N LYS A 164 2.89 -3.81 -12.85
CA LYS A 164 3.66 -2.92 -13.71
C LYS A 164 4.34 -3.71 -14.83
N ASN A 165 4.08 -3.32 -16.07
CA ASN A 165 4.79 -3.83 -17.26
C ASN A 165 6.18 -3.21 -17.39
#